data_d22b41b67f9df2646c049d292552189d
#
_entry.id   d22b41b67f9df2646c049d292552189d
#
_cell.length_a   1.000
_cell.length_b   1.000
_cell.length_c   1.000
_cell.angle_alpha   90.00
_cell.angle_beta   90.00
_cell.angle_gamma   90.00
#
_symmetry.space_group_name_H-M   'P 1'
#
loop_
_entity.id
_entity.type
_entity.pdbx_description
1 polymer ?
#
loop_
_entity_poly.entity_id
_entity_poly.type
_entity_poly.pdbx_seq_one_letter_code
_entity_poly.pdbx_strand_id
1 'polypeptide(L)' 'MSATRVVLDLATASPDTEFSTAVLTRAGEIVGVSASSIRVAAGRLCRENKLRRTARGTYVLNPDGI' A
#
# COMPACT_ATOMS: atom_id res chain seq x y z
N MET A 1 13.27 -6.98 1.46
CA MET A 1 11.83 -6.84 1.80
C MET A 1 11.02 -6.68 0.52
N SER A 2 9.88 -7.32 0.42
CA SER A 2 9.08 -7.23 -0.80
C SER A 2 8.19 -5.99 -0.79
N ALA A 3 7.83 -5.51 -1.98
CA ALA A 3 6.93 -4.37 -2.12
C ALA A 3 5.58 -4.62 -1.46
N THR A 4 5.03 -5.82 -1.63
CA THR A 4 3.76 -6.21 -1.01
C THR A 4 3.84 -6.09 0.51
N ARG A 5 4.94 -6.55 1.08
CA ARG A 5 5.15 -6.50 2.53
C ARG A 5 5.23 -5.06 3.04
N VAL A 6 5.96 -4.20 2.32
CA VAL A 6 6.08 -2.79 2.69
C VAL A 6 4.70 -2.12 2.74
N VAL A 7 3.93 -2.29 1.68
CA VAL A 7 2.61 -1.66 1.59
C VAL A 7 1.67 -2.21 2.66
N LEU A 8 1.65 -3.52 2.82
CA LEU A 8 0.75 -4.16 3.79
C LEU A 8 1.11 -3.82 5.22
N ASP A 9 2.41 -3.81 5.55
CA ASP A 9 2.86 -3.45 6.90
C ASP A 9 2.47 -2.01 7.23
N LEU A 10 2.63 -1.10 6.27
CA LEU A 10 2.27 0.29 6.48
C LEU A 10 0.76 0.43 6.73
N ALA A 11 -0.05 -0.23 5.91
CA ALA A 11 -1.50 -0.18 6.03
C ALA A 11 -2.00 -0.79 7.33
N THR A 12 -1.41 -1.92 7.75
CA THR A 12 -1.83 -2.59 8.99
C THR A 12 -1.37 -1.85 10.23
N ALA A 13 -0.26 -1.13 10.15
CA ALA A 13 0.23 -0.33 11.28
C ALA A 13 -0.70 0.86 11.58
N SER A 14 -1.39 1.37 10.57
CA SER A 14 -2.31 2.50 10.72
C SER A 14 -3.59 2.22 9.91
N PRO A 15 -4.46 1.33 10.40
CA PRO A 15 -5.56 0.80 9.60
C PRO A 15 -6.58 1.83 9.13
N ASP A 16 -6.74 2.92 9.86
CA ASP A 16 -7.71 3.96 9.50
C ASP A 16 -7.11 5.11 8.70
N THR A 17 -5.81 5.02 8.37
CA THR A 17 -5.11 6.08 7.66
C THR A 17 -5.12 5.81 6.16
N GLU A 18 -5.43 6.85 5.38
CA GLU A 18 -5.30 6.79 3.93
C GLU A 18 -3.88 7.17 3.55
N PHE A 19 -3.25 6.35 2.71
CA PHE A 19 -1.90 6.58 2.24
C PHE A 19 -1.93 6.90 0.75
N SER A 20 -1.30 8.02 0.36
CA SER A 20 -1.17 8.36 -1.05
C SER A 20 -0.09 7.48 -1.69
N THR A 21 -0.13 7.37 -3.01
CA THR A 21 0.92 6.67 -3.76
C THR A 21 2.29 7.28 -3.45
N ALA A 22 2.37 8.59 -3.30
CA ALA A 22 3.63 9.27 -2.97
C ALA A 22 4.19 8.80 -1.64
N VAL A 23 3.35 8.66 -0.62
CA VAL A 23 3.78 8.18 0.70
C VAL A 23 4.24 6.73 0.62
N LEU A 24 3.49 5.88 -0.08
CA LEU A 24 3.84 4.47 -0.23
C LEU A 24 5.18 4.31 -0.97
N THR A 25 5.38 5.05 -2.06
CA THR A 25 6.64 4.97 -2.80
C THR A 25 7.81 5.49 -1.99
N ARG A 26 7.60 6.52 -1.19
CA ARG A 26 8.63 7.03 -0.30
C ARG A 26 9.04 5.99 0.75
N ALA A 27 8.06 5.32 1.34
CA ALA A 27 8.34 4.25 2.30
C ALA A 27 9.14 3.12 1.64
N GLY A 28 8.80 2.78 0.40
CA GLY A 28 9.55 1.78 -0.36
C GLY A 28 11.00 2.19 -0.59
N GLU A 29 11.24 3.45 -0.97
CA GLU A 29 12.58 3.97 -1.20
C GLU A 29 13.47 3.81 0.03
N ILE A 30 12.92 4.06 1.20
CA ILE A 30 13.68 3.97 2.47
C ILE A 30 14.23 2.56 2.68
N VAL A 31 13.51 1.54 2.24
CA VAL A 31 13.92 0.14 2.39
C VAL A 31 14.46 -0.47 1.09
N GLY A 32 14.71 0.35 0.08
CA GLY A 32 15.33 -0.11 -1.16
C GLY A 32 14.37 -0.78 -2.16
N VAL A 33 13.09 -0.48 -2.08
CA VAL A 33 12.09 -1.01 -3.02
C VAL A 33 11.68 0.08 -4.00
N SER A 34 11.67 -0.23 -5.30
CA SER A 34 11.41 0.76 -6.34
C SER A 34 9.96 1.23 -6.32
N ALA A 35 9.74 2.46 -6.82
CA ALA A 35 8.40 3.04 -6.92
C ALA A 35 7.48 2.19 -7.79
N SER A 36 8.00 1.65 -8.91
CA SER A 36 7.17 0.81 -9.78
C SER A 36 6.73 -0.48 -9.08
N SER A 37 7.61 -1.09 -8.29
CA SER A 37 7.26 -2.28 -7.51
C SER A 37 6.17 -1.97 -6.47
N ILE A 38 6.26 -0.81 -5.84
CA ILE A 38 5.25 -0.37 -4.86
C ILE A 38 3.90 -0.17 -5.54
N ARG A 39 3.87 0.47 -6.71
CA ARG A 39 2.61 0.68 -7.44
C ARG A 39 1.96 -0.64 -7.85
N VAL A 40 2.76 -1.57 -8.34
CA VAL A 40 2.27 -2.90 -8.72
C VAL A 40 1.71 -3.62 -7.50
N ALA A 41 2.42 -3.56 -6.37
CA ALA A 41 1.98 -4.21 -5.13
C ALA A 41 0.67 -3.62 -4.62
N ALA A 42 0.54 -2.29 -4.63
CA ALA A 42 -0.70 -1.63 -4.19
C ALA A 42 -1.89 -2.04 -5.06
N GLY A 43 -1.70 -2.07 -6.38
CA GLY A 43 -2.75 -2.51 -7.30
C GLY A 43 -3.15 -3.95 -7.07
N ARG A 44 -2.17 -4.84 -6.83
CA ARG A 44 -2.42 -6.24 -6.55
C ARG A 44 -3.22 -6.41 -5.25
N LEU A 45 -2.83 -5.70 -4.21
CA LEU A 45 -3.53 -5.77 -2.93
C LEU A 45 -4.96 -5.27 -3.03
N CYS A 46 -5.21 -4.27 -3.87
CA CYS A 46 -6.58 -3.83 -4.16
C CYS A 46 -7.39 -4.93 -4.86
N ARG A 47 -6.79 -5.61 -5.83
CA ARG A 47 -7.47 -6.72 -6.53
C ARG A 47 -7.75 -7.89 -5.58
N GLU A 48 -6.93 -8.07 -4.58
CA GLU A 48 -7.11 -9.13 -3.57
C GLU A 48 -8.00 -8.70 -2.41
N ASN A 49 -8.57 -7.50 -2.49
CA ASN A 49 -9.44 -6.92 -1.46
C ASN A 49 -8.77 -6.69 -0.11
N LYS A 50 -7.44 -6.61 -0.09
CA LYS A 50 -6.70 -6.31 1.14
C LYS A 50 -6.55 -4.81 1.36
N LEU A 51 -6.55 -4.05 0.27
CA LEU A 51 -6.59 -2.59 0.32
C LEU A 51 -7.82 -2.09 -0.42
N ARG A 52 -8.30 -0.94 -0.01
CA ARG A 52 -9.36 -0.23 -0.69
C ARG A 52 -8.76 1.03 -1.29
N ARG A 53 -9.04 1.27 -2.57
CA ARG A 53 -8.63 2.51 -3.22
C ARG A 53 -9.69 3.57 -2.95
N THR A 54 -9.26 4.68 -2.38
CA THR A 54 -10.12 5.83 -2.20
C THR A 54 -9.92 6.81 -3.37
N ALA A 55 -10.67 7.89 -3.41
CA ALA A 55 -10.55 8.86 -4.48
C ALA A 55 -9.12 9.39 -4.60
N ARG A 56 -8.67 9.65 -5.83
CA ARG A 56 -7.38 10.29 -6.12
C ARG A 56 -6.14 9.47 -5.81
N GLY A 57 -6.25 8.16 -5.92
CA GLY A 57 -5.06 7.32 -5.82
C GLY A 57 -4.50 7.18 -4.41
N THR A 58 -5.35 7.27 -3.41
CA THR A 58 -5.00 6.94 -2.06
C THR A 58 -5.51 5.55 -1.71
N TYR A 59 -4.92 4.94 -0.70
CA TYR A 59 -5.21 3.57 -0.29
C TYR A 59 -5.42 3.51 1.21
N VAL A 60 -6.31 2.65 1.62
CA VAL A 60 -6.56 2.38 3.05
C VAL A 60 -6.72 0.88 3.22
N LEU A 61 -6.37 0.37 4.39
CA LEU A 61 -6.56 -1.04 4.69
C LEU A 61 -8.04 -1.40 4.59
N ASN A 62 -8.33 -2.52 3.94
CA ASN A 62 -9.68 -3.07 3.91
C ASN A 62 -9.80 -4.10 5.02
N PRO A 63 -10.47 -3.79 6.14
CA PRO A 63 -10.55 -4.72 7.26
C PRO A 63 -11.25 -6.02 6.92
N ASP A 64 -12.13 -6.00 5.93
CA ASP A 64 -12.85 -7.20 5.51
C ASP A 64 -11.99 -8.13 4.67
N GLY A 65 -10.85 -7.67 4.18
CA GLY A 65 -9.95 -8.45 3.35
C GLY A 65 -8.82 -9.14 4.13
N ILE A 66 -8.78 -8.95 5.43
CA ILE A 66 -7.71 -9.50 6.27
C ILE A 66 -8.24 -10.67 7.10
#